data_b80b2cc5233ddff5b619770aa5ea1acb
#
_entry.id   b80b2cc5233ddff5b619770aa5ea1acb
#
_cell.length_a   1.000
_cell.length_b   1.000
_cell.length_c   1.000
_cell.angle_alpha   90.00
_cell.angle_beta   90.00
_cell.angle_gamma   90.00
#
_symmetry.space_group_name_H-M   'P 1'
#
loop_
_entity.id
_entity.type
_entity.pdbx_description
1 polymer ?
#
loop_
_entity_poly.entity_id
_entity_poly.type
_entity_poly.pdbx_seq_one_letter_code
_entity_poly.pdbx_strand_id
1 'polypeptide(L)'
;METVSTATTVWTRDSAIAEKRDVWTAMKRGFRGRCPRCGKGKLFRAFLKVDDHCSVCNLDFTPHRADDLPAYLVIVIVGHLVVPAVLWIETNYSPPVWLQLSIYLPFTLIASLALLQPVKGAVVGMQWALRMHGFDENHPSDIPPV
;
A
#
# COMPACT_ATOMS: atom_id res chain seq x y z
N MET A 1 -1.84 47.09 -20.92
CA MET A 1 -0.73 46.30 -20.37
C MET A 1 -1.08 45.71 -19.00
N GLU A 2 -2.19 44.98 -18.86
CA GLU A 2 -2.66 44.47 -17.53
C GLU A 2 -3.25 43.05 -17.60
N THR A 3 -2.66 42.13 -18.39
CA THR A 3 -3.21 40.76 -18.51
C THR A 3 -2.25 39.65 -18.02
N VAL A 4 -1.07 39.99 -17.48
CA VAL A 4 -0.07 39.01 -17.05
C VAL A 4 -0.17 38.66 -15.54
N SER A 5 -0.83 39.49 -14.74
CA SER A 5 -0.87 39.34 -13.28
C SER A 5 -1.85 38.28 -12.76
N THR A 6 -2.87 37.91 -13.56
CA THR A 6 -3.92 37.00 -13.08
C THR A 6 -3.54 35.52 -13.18
N ALA A 7 -2.73 35.15 -14.15
CA ALA A 7 -2.32 33.75 -14.35
C ALA A 7 -1.36 33.25 -13.27
N THR A 8 -0.46 34.12 -12.80
CA THR A 8 0.55 33.75 -11.78
C THR A 8 -0.07 33.51 -10.40
N THR A 9 -1.17 34.22 -10.07
CA THR A 9 -1.86 34.09 -8.80
C THR A 9 -2.74 32.82 -8.71
N VAL A 10 -3.18 32.30 -9.86
CA VAL A 10 -3.95 31.05 -9.92
C VAL A 10 -3.05 29.85 -9.59
N TRP A 11 -1.86 29.78 -10.18
CA TRP A 11 -0.92 28.67 -9.94
C TRP A 11 -0.39 28.61 -8.50
N THR A 12 -0.26 29.73 -7.83
CA THR A 12 0.18 29.76 -6.42
C THR A 12 -0.92 29.43 -5.43
N ARG A 13 -2.18 29.59 -5.80
CA ARG A 13 -3.31 29.29 -4.92
C ARG A 13 -3.65 27.79 -4.91
N ASP A 14 -3.55 27.11 -6.06
CA ASP A 14 -3.82 25.68 -6.17
C ASP A 14 -2.75 24.82 -5.48
N SER A 15 -1.47 25.27 -5.50
CA SER A 15 -0.40 24.58 -4.78
C SER A 15 -0.48 24.71 -3.25
N ALA A 16 -1.21 25.70 -2.73
CA ALA A 16 -1.36 25.93 -1.29
C ALA A 16 -2.50 25.12 -0.66
N ILE A 17 -3.45 24.61 -1.47
CA ILE A 17 -4.63 23.85 -0.99
C ILE A 17 -4.42 22.34 -1.08
N ALA A 18 -3.28 21.88 -1.59
CA ALA A 18 -2.97 20.46 -1.59
C ALA A 18 -2.87 19.94 -0.16
N GLU A 19 -4.00 19.42 0.37
CA GLU A 19 -4.09 18.82 1.70
C GLU A 19 -2.88 17.92 1.96
N LYS A 20 -2.09 18.25 2.99
CA LYS A 20 -0.90 17.50 3.36
C LYS A 20 -1.31 16.12 3.85
N ARG A 21 -1.26 15.13 2.97
CA ARG A 21 -1.61 13.74 3.31
C ARG A 21 -0.50 13.14 4.17
N ASP A 22 -0.84 12.66 5.35
CA ASP A 22 0.12 11.97 6.21
C ASP A 22 0.31 10.52 5.74
N VAL A 23 1.49 10.27 5.15
CA VAL A 23 1.89 8.96 4.61
C VAL A 23 1.80 7.86 5.66
N TRP A 24 2.29 8.16 6.89
CA TRP A 24 2.33 7.15 7.95
C TRP A 24 0.95 6.72 8.41
N THR A 25 0.05 7.67 8.60
CA THR A 25 -1.34 7.39 8.95
C THR A 25 -2.07 6.64 7.84
N ALA A 26 -1.86 7.03 6.58
CA ALA A 26 -2.43 6.35 5.42
C ALA A 26 -1.95 4.90 5.30
N MET A 27 -0.64 4.66 5.46
CA MET A 27 -0.06 3.31 5.47
C MET A 27 -0.61 2.45 6.62
N LYS A 28 -0.70 2.98 7.84
CA LYS A 28 -1.27 2.25 8.99
C LYS A 28 -2.73 1.87 8.77
N ARG A 29 -3.53 2.78 8.20
CA ARG A 29 -4.93 2.52 7.85
C ARG A 29 -5.03 1.44 6.77
N GLY A 30 -4.24 1.57 5.70
CA GLY A 30 -4.14 0.58 4.63
C GLY A 30 -3.69 -0.79 5.14
N PHE A 31 -2.67 -0.87 6.00
CA PHE A 31 -2.21 -2.10 6.63
C PHE A 31 -3.32 -2.83 7.41
N ARG A 32 -4.24 -2.09 8.01
CA ARG A 32 -5.43 -2.64 8.68
C ARG A 32 -6.59 -2.94 7.74
N GLY A 33 -6.40 -2.84 6.43
CA GLY A 33 -7.44 -3.05 5.41
C GLY A 33 -8.52 -1.98 5.39
N ARG A 34 -8.19 -0.74 5.84
CA ARG A 34 -9.12 0.39 5.89
C ARG A 34 -8.74 1.48 4.89
N CYS A 35 -9.74 2.26 4.49
CA CYS A 35 -9.54 3.39 3.58
C CYS A 35 -8.47 4.36 4.11
N PRO A 36 -7.46 4.74 3.32
CA PRO A 36 -6.40 5.66 3.74
C PRO A 36 -6.92 7.06 4.05
N ARG A 37 -7.95 7.53 3.34
CA ARG A 37 -8.55 8.86 3.53
C ARG A 37 -9.38 8.92 4.81
N CYS A 38 -10.47 8.16 4.91
CA CYS A 38 -11.41 8.27 6.04
C CYS A 38 -11.12 7.30 7.21
N GLY A 39 -10.36 6.22 7.00
CA GLY A 39 -10.06 5.21 8.01
C GLY A 39 -11.24 4.33 8.46
N LYS A 40 -12.45 4.54 7.89
CA LYS A 40 -13.69 3.83 8.27
C LYS A 40 -14.11 2.78 7.25
N GLY A 41 -14.07 3.09 5.96
CA GLY A 41 -14.44 2.17 4.89
C GLY A 41 -13.45 1.02 4.74
N LYS A 42 -13.91 -0.10 4.20
CA LYS A 42 -13.06 -1.25 3.85
C LYS A 42 -12.26 -0.95 2.59
N LEU A 43 -11.01 -1.43 2.54
CA LEU A 43 -10.14 -1.31 1.37
C LEU A 43 -10.25 -2.53 0.45
N PHE A 44 -10.54 -3.71 1.00
CA PHE A 44 -10.62 -4.97 0.27
C PHE A 44 -12.04 -5.52 0.28
N ARG A 45 -12.51 -5.99 -0.88
CA ARG A 45 -13.76 -6.76 -1.01
C ARG A 45 -13.54 -8.26 -0.93
N ALA A 46 -12.33 -8.74 -1.24
CA ALA A 46 -11.91 -10.14 -1.09
C ALA A 46 -10.43 -10.16 -0.71
N PHE A 47 -9.84 -11.35 -0.47
CA PHE A 47 -8.49 -11.53 0.11
C PHE A 47 -7.47 -10.66 -0.58
N LEU A 48 -7.19 -10.41 -1.68
CA LEU A 48 -6.20 -9.49 -2.29
C LEU A 48 -6.85 -8.50 -3.27
N LYS A 49 -8.18 -8.53 -3.36
CA LYS A 49 -8.91 -7.70 -4.29
C LYS A 49 -9.32 -6.41 -3.60
N VAL A 50 -8.69 -5.32 -4.00
CA VAL A 50 -9.05 -3.96 -3.58
C VAL A 50 -10.42 -3.62 -4.13
N ASP A 51 -11.24 -2.91 -3.37
CA ASP A 51 -12.53 -2.41 -3.81
C ASP A 51 -12.34 -1.27 -4.84
N ASP A 52 -13.34 -1.01 -5.66
CA ASP A 52 -13.24 0.02 -6.67
C ASP A 52 -13.38 1.42 -6.01
N HIS A 53 -14.25 1.53 -5.01
CA HIS A 53 -14.50 2.79 -4.29
C HIS A 53 -14.70 2.54 -2.79
N CYS A 54 -14.36 3.55 -1.98
CA CYS A 54 -14.66 3.50 -0.56
C CYS A 54 -16.16 3.67 -0.29
N SER A 55 -16.77 2.74 0.42
CA SER A 55 -18.20 2.76 0.78
C SER A 55 -18.61 3.95 1.69
N VAL A 56 -17.65 4.65 2.30
CA VAL A 56 -17.92 5.73 3.26
C VAL A 56 -17.60 7.12 2.69
N CYS A 57 -16.46 7.28 2.03
CA CYS A 57 -16.01 8.59 1.52
C CYS A 57 -15.91 8.64 0.00
N ASN A 58 -16.32 7.59 -0.69
CA ASN A 58 -16.32 7.44 -2.16
C ASN A 58 -14.96 7.70 -2.83
N LEU A 59 -13.85 7.49 -2.09
CA LEU A 59 -12.52 7.59 -2.68
C LEU A 59 -12.35 6.47 -3.70
N ASP A 60 -11.95 6.83 -4.90
CA ASP A 60 -11.63 5.89 -5.98
C ASP A 60 -10.30 5.19 -5.70
N PHE A 61 -10.29 3.86 -5.74
CA PHE A 61 -9.10 3.03 -5.58
C PHE A 61 -8.61 2.45 -6.92
N THR A 62 -9.31 2.66 -8.03
CA THR A 62 -8.94 2.11 -9.33
C THR A 62 -7.55 2.51 -9.82
N PRO A 63 -7.01 3.72 -9.47
CA PRO A 63 -5.65 4.10 -9.89
C PRO A 63 -4.53 3.32 -9.19
N HIS A 64 -4.82 2.51 -8.14
CA HIS A 64 -3.76 1.79 -7.45
C HIS A 64 -3.00 0.83 -8.38
N ARG A 65 -1.68 0.85 -8.31
CA ARG A 65 -0.79 -0.11 -8.97
C ARG A 65 0.07 -0.81 -7.92
N ALA A 66 -0.57 -1.71 -7.17
CA ALA A 66 0.09 -2.52 -6.15
C ALA A 66 0.13 -3.99 -6.61
N ASP A 67 0.67 -4.24 -7.81
CA ASP A 67 0.68 -5.56 -8.42
C ASP A 67 1.73 -6.47 -7.75
N ASP A 68 3.00 -6.32 -8.08
CA ASP A 68 4.07 -7.22 -7.62
C ASP A 68 4.82 -6.70 -6.39
N LEU A 69 4.83 -5.39 -6.13
CA LEU A 69 5.55 -4.78 -5.02
C LEU A 69 5.21 -5.38 -3.65
N PRO A 70 3.94 -5.65 -3.29
CA PRO A 70 3.61 -6.31 -2.03
C PRO A 70 4.20 -7.70 -1.90
N ALA A 71 4.25 -8.47 -3.00
CA ALA A 71 4.84 -9.81 -3.00
C ALA A 71 6.35 -9.76 -2.71
N TYR A 72 7.09 -8.86 -3.37
CA TYR A 72 8.52 -8.65 -3.10
C TYR A 72 8.79 -8.24 -1.65
N LEU A 73 7.99 -7.33 -1.10
CA LEU A 73 8.14 -6.90 0.30
C LEU A 73 7.91 -8.07 1.26
N VAL A 74 6.91 -8.90 1.02
CA VAL A 74 6.64 -10.09 1.85
C VAL A 74 7.78 -11.10 1.75
N ILE A 75 8.31 -11.38 0.55
CA ILE A 75 9.46 -12.28 0.37
C ILE A 75 10.67 -11.76 1.16
N VAL A 76 10.95 -10.48 1.09
CA VAL A 76 12.06 -9.86 1.84
C VAL A 76 11.84 -9.99 3.34
N ILE A 77 10.66 -9.63 3.85
CA ILE A 77 10.36 -9.68 5.29
C ILE A 77 10.43 -11.12 5.81
N VAL A 78 9.71 -12.04 5.17
CA VAL A 78 9.65 -13.45 5.61
C VAL A 78 11.01 -14.11 5.45
N GLY A 79 11.73 -13.86 4.36
CA GLY A 79 13.08 -14.40 4.13
C GLY A 79 14.07 -13.95 5.19
N HIS A 80 14.08 -12.66 5.56
CA HIS A 80 14.95 -12.13 6.61
C HIS A 80 14.58 -12.61 8.02
N LEU A 81 13.39 -13.10 8.23
CA LEU A 81 13.00 -13.75 9.49
C LEU A 81 13.35 -15.24 9.50
N VAL A 82 13.01 -15.95 8.44
CA VAL A 82 13.13 -17.40 8.37
C VAL A 82 14.58 -17.85 8.20
N VAL A 83 15.36 -17.21 7.30
CA VAL A 83 16.73 -17.65 7.02
C VAL A 83 17.64 -17.56 8.24
N PRO A 84 17.71 -16.45 8.98
CA PRO A 84 18.51 -16.40 10.21
C PRO A 84 18.01 -17.37 11.29
N ALA A 85 16.69 -17.57 11.40
CA ALA A 85 16.12 -18.53 12.35
C ALA A 85 16.54 -19.97 12.05
N VAL A 86 16.50 -20.37 10.77
CA VAL A 86 16.96 -21.69 10.31
C VAL A 86 18.44 -21.87 10.62
N LEU A 87 19.28 -20.90 10.25
CA LEU A 87 20.72 -20.95 10.46
C LEU A 87 21.06 -21.02 11.95
N TRP A 88 20.38 -20.24 12.78
CA TRP A 88 20.60 -20.25 14.23
C TRP A 88 20.24 -21.61 14.86
N ILE A 89 19.13 -22.22 14.46
CA ILE A 89 18.71 -23.54 14.95
C ILE A 89 19.66 -24.62 14.44
N GLU A 90 20.08 -24.55 13.16
CA GLU A 90 21.02 -25.51 12.58
C GLU A 90 22.37 -25.49 13.32
N THR A 91 22.91 -24.32 13.58
CA THR A 91 24.21 -24.17 14.25
C THR A 91 24.22 -24.59 15.71
N ASN A 92 23.09 -24.46 16.43
CA ASN A 92 23.03 -24.77 17.86
C ASN A 92 22.47 -26.17 18.18
N TYR A 93 21.61 -26.72 17.34
CA TYR A 93 20.88 -27.95 17.65
C TYR A 93 21.01 -29.05 16.59
N SER A 94 21.43 -28.72 15.35
CA SER A 94 21.58 -29.64 14.21
C SER A 94 20.44 -30.66 14.06
N PRO A 95 19.17 -30.20 14.02
CA PRO A 95 18.02 -31.11 13.95
C PRO A 95 17.96 -31.78 12.56
N PRO A 96 17.30 -32.96 12.45
CA PRO A 96 17.19 -33.63 11.18
C PRO A 96 16.39 -32.79 10.16
N VAL A 97 16.81 -32.81 8.91
CA VAL A 97 16.26 -31.98 7.82
C VAL A 97 14.74 -32.10 7.68
N TRP A 98 14.20 -33.34 7.82
CA TRP A 98 12.73 -33.55 7.72
C TRP A 98 11.94 -32.76 8.77
N LEU A 99 12.48 -32.63 9.99
CA LEU A 99 11.84 -31.87 11.06
C LEU A 99 11.83 -30.38 10.73
N GLN A 100 12.94 -29.85 10.25
CA GLN A 100 13.04 -28.45 9.82
C GLN A 100 12.06 -28.14 8.69
N LEU A 101 12.01 -28.97 7.65
CA LEU A 101 11.08 -28.82 6.53
C LEU A 101 9.63 -28.85 7.00
N SER A 102 9.27 -29.78 7.90
CA SER A 102 7.90 -29.90 8.43
C SER A 102 7.43 -28.66 9.19
N ILE A 103 8.34 -27.90 9.80
CA ILE A 103 8.01 -26.70 10.58
C ILE A 103 8.10 -25.45 9.71
N TYR A 104 9.24 -25.26 9.00
CA TYR A 104 9.49 -24.00 8.30
C TYR A 104 8.69 -23.85 7.01
N LEU A 105 8.38 -24.92 6.27
CA LEU A 105 7.56 -24.83 5.07
C LEU A 105 6.14 -24.31 5.36
N PRO A 106 5.35 -24.95 6.26
CA PRO A 106 4.01 -24.43 6.56
C PRO A 106 4.06 -23.06 7.25
N PHE A 107 5.04 -22.81 8.11
CA PHE A 107 5.22 -21.50 8.74
C PHE A 107 5.46 -20.41 7.69
N THR A 108 6.39 -20.60 6.77
CA THR A 108 6.70 -19.65 5.71
C THR A 108 5.50 -19.39 4.82
N LEU A 109 4.76 -20.44 4.45
CA LEU A 109 3.55 -20.32 3.63
C LEU A 109 2.47 -19.49 4.34
N ILE A 110 2.16 -19.85 5.59
CA ILE A 110 1.13 -19.17 6.38
C ILE A 110 1.53 -17.72 6.65
N ALA A 111 2.77 -17.48 7.04
CA ALA A 111 3.29 -16.12 7.30
C ALA A 111 3.23 -15.25 6.04
N SER A 112 3.61 -15.80 4.88
CA SER A 112 3.57 -15.07 3.60
C SER A 112 2.14 -14.71 3.21
N LEU A 113 1.19 -15.64 3.30
CA LEU A 113 -0.21 -15.39 2.97
C LEU A 113 -0.85 -14.39 3.96
N ALA A 114 -0.54 -14.49 5.25
CA ALA A 114 -1.06 -13.59 6.27
C ALA A 114 -0.53 -12.14 6.11
N LEU A 115 0.72 -11.98 5.68
CA LEU A 115 1.35 -10.68 5.47
C LEU A 115 0.97 -10.02 4.14
N LEU A 116 0.61 -10.81 3.13
CA LEU A 116 0.40 -10.30 1.77
C LEU A 116 -0.72 -9.25 1.69
N GLN A 117 -1.85 -9.49 2.37
CA GLN A 117 -2.98 -8.55 2.39
C GLN A 117 -2.66 -7.24 3.12
N PRO A 118 -2.14 -7.24 4.37
CA PRO A 118 -1.81 -6.00 5.07
C PRO A 118 -0.69 -5.21 4.38
N VAL A 119 0.32 -5.88 3.82
CA VAL A 119 1.39 -5.21 3.06
C VAL A 119 0.83 -4.56 1.80
N LYS A 120 -0.04 -5.26 1.05
CA LYS A 120 -0.74 -4.67 -0.11
C LYS A 120 -1.55 -3.43 0.28
N GLY A 121 -2.29 -3.50 1.37
CA GLY A 121 -3.03 -2.35 1.89
C GLY A 121 -2.16 -1.17 2.28
N ALA A 122 -1.00 -1.42 2.90
CA ALA A 122 -0.03 -0.37 3.23
C ALA A 122 0.54 0.30 1.98
N VAL A 123 0.85 -0.48 0.93
CA VAL A 123 1.34 0.05 -0.37
C VAL A 123 0.28 0.93 -1.02
N VAL A 124 -0.99 0.50 -1.08
CA VAL A 124 -2.09 1.32 -1.60
C VAL A 124 -2.24 2.63 -0.79
N GLY A 125 -2.17 2.54 0.53
CA GLY A 125 -2.20 3.71 1.41
C GLY A 125 -1.06 4.69 1.15
N MET A 126 0.16 4.17 0.91
CA MET A 126 1.33 4.95 0.54
C MET A 126 1.15 5.64 -0.82
N GLN A 127 0.70 4.91 -1.84
CA GLN A 127 0.46 5.46 -3.18
C GLN A 127 -0.56 6.59 -3.14
N TRP A 128 -1.64 6.43 -2.37
CA TRP A 128 -2.63 7.48 -2.19
C TRP A 128 -2.04 8.72 -1.51
N ALA A 129 -1.27 8.55 -0.45
CA ALA A 129 -0.68 9.67 0.29
C ALA A 129 0.36 10.44 -0.53
N LEU A 130 1.14 9.74 -1.35
CA LEU A 130 2.15 10.30 -2.25
C LEU A 130 1.57 10.75 -3.60
N ARG A 131 0.25 10.66 -3.81
CA ARG A 131 -0.43 11.03 -5.07
C ARG A 131 0.14 10.33 -6.30
N MET A 132 0.52 9.07 -6.15
CA MET A 132 1.11 8.28 -7.24
C MET A 132 0.02 7.66 -8.13
N HIS A 133 0.35 7.41 -9.41
CA HIS A 133 -0.45 6.62 -10.35
C HIS A 133 -1.90 7.09 -10.58
N GLY A 134 -2.18 8.39 -10.46
CA GLY A 134 -3.52 8.93 -10.69
C GLY A 134 -4.35 9.19 -9.44
N PHE A 135 -3.78 9.00 -8.23
CA PHE A 135 -4.38 9.51 -7.00
C PHE A 135 -4.23 11.03 -6.83
N ASP A 136 -3.79 11.72 -7.88
CA ASP A 136 -3.78 13.18 -7.92
C ASP A 136 -5.12 13.70 -8.44
N GLU A 137 -5.76 14.59 -7.70
CA GLU A 137 -7.05 15.19 -8.05
C GLU A 137 -6.96 16.11 -9.29
N ASN A 138 -5.76 16.39 -9.77
CA ASN A 138 -5.48 17.22 -10.94
C ASN A 138 -5.06 16.41 -12.18
N HIS A 139 -5.41 15.12 -12.26
CA HIS A 139 -5.07 14.33 -13.44
C HIS A 139 -5.87 14.82 -14.66
N PRO A 140 -5.25 15.00 -15.85
CA PRO A 140 -5.93 15.50 -17.04
C PRO A 140 -7.11 14.67 -17.55
N SER A 141 -7.28 13.44 -17.06
CA SER A 141 -8.42 12.57 -17.39
C SER A 141 -9.74 13.03 -16.77
N ASP A 142 -9.70 13.94 -15.77
CA ASP A 142 -10.90 14.47 -15.11
C ASP A 142 -11.46 15.72 -15.81
N ILE A 143 -10.83 16.16 -16.90
CA ILE A 143 -11.33 17.23 -17.74
C ILE A 143 -12.35 16.61 -18.72
N PRO A 144 -13.65 16.92 -18.59
CA PRO A 144 -14.63 16.43 -19.56
C PRO A 144 -14.25 16.93 -20.97
N PRO A 145 -14.42 16.12 -22.02
CA PRO A 145 -14.15 16.56 -23.37
C PRO A 145 -15.04 17.76 -23.69
N VAL A 146 -14.43 18.83 -24.19
CA VAL A 146 -15.10 20.08 -24.63
C VAL A 146 -15.92 19.80 -25.87
#